data_58534b45479c1389919e57be3d3b9d02
#
_entry.id   58534b45479c1389919e57be3d3b9d02
#
_cell.length_a   1.000
_cell.length_b   1.000
_cell.length_c   1.000
_cell.angle_alpha   90.00
_cell.angle_beta   90.00
_cell.angle_gamma   90.00
#
_symmetry.space_group_name_H-M   'P 1'
#
loop_
_entity.id
_entity.type
_entity.pdbx_description
1 polymer ?
#
loop_
_entity_poly.entity_id
_entity_poly.type
_entity_poly.pdbx_seq_one_letter_code
_entity_poly.pdbx_strand_id
1 'polypeptide(L)' 'MVQVGAYADPAKAREARLKVEHAGMKTYTQEVQTKDGSRIRVRVGPFAGRAEADKAAAKIKKLNLAAAVLSL' A
#
# COMPACT_ATOMS: atom_id res chain seq x y z
N MET A 1 4.05 -7.47 -5.19
CA MET A 1 3.17 -6.61 -4.37
C MET A 1 3.60 -5.16 -4.45
N VAL A 2 2.69 -4.26 -4.14
CA VAL A 2 2.99 -2.83 -4.07
C VAL A 2 2.75 -2.36 -2.65
N GLN A 3 3.72 -1.67 -2.06
CA GLN A 3 3.58 -1.08 -0.73
C GLN A 3 3.27 0.41 -0.88
N VAL A 4 2.15 0.83 -0.29
CA VAL A 4 1.72 2.23 -0.32
C VAL A 4 2.45 3.03 0.75
N GLY A 5 2.62 2.45 1.93
CA GLY A 5 3.35 3.10 3.00
C GLY A 5 3.27 2.36 4.31
N ALA A 6 3.99 2.90 5.29
CA ALA A 6 3.94 2.41 6.67
C ALA A 6 3.53 3.58 7.55
N TYR A 7 2.46 3.44 8.30
CA TYR A 7 1.85 4.52 9.07
C TYR A 7 1.88 4.22 10.56
N ALA A 8 2.24 5.20 11.36
CA ALA A 8 2.16 5.11 12.81
C ALA A 8 0.71 5.29 13.30
N ASP A 9 -0.06 6.08 12.56
CA ASP A 9 -1.45 6.41 12.89
C ASP A 9 -2.41 5.51 12.13
N PRO A 10 -3.24 4.69 12.83
CA PRO A 10 -4.22 3.83 12.18
C PRO A 10 -5.20 4.57 11.28
N ALA A 11 -5.57 5.79 11.65
CA ALA A 11 -6.50 6.60 10.83
C ALA A 11 -5.87 6.94 9.48
N LYS A 12 -4.57 7.25 9.46
CA LYS A 12 -3.85 7.54 8.22
C LYS A 12 -3.69 6.31 7.34
N ALA A 13 -3.43 5.16 7.93
CA ALA A 13 -3.36 3.90 7.21
C ALA A 13 -4.71 3.57 6.57
N ARG A 14 -5.80 3.75 7.30
CA ARG A 14 -7.15 3.52 6.80
C ARG A 14 -7.49 4.46 5.65
N GLU A 15 -7.14 5.72 5.77
CA GLU A 15 -7.38 6.71 4.73
C GLU A 15 -6.68 6.33 3.43
N ALA A 16 -5.40 5.96 3.51
CA ALA A 16 -4.64 5.51 2.35
C ALA A 16 -5.26 4.25 1.73
N ARG A 17 -5.64 3.29 2.56
CA ARG A 17 -6.28 2.05 2.11
C ARG A 17 -7.58 2.33 1.36
N LEU A 18 -8.44 3.18 1.91
CA LEU A 18 -9.72 3.51 1.29
C LEU A 18 -9.54 4.19 -0.06
N LYS A 19 -8.57 5.08 -0.19
CA LYS A 19 -8.28 5.71 -1.48
C LYS A 19 -7.91 4.68 -2.54
N VAL A 20 -7.08 3.71 -2.19
CA VAL A 20 -6.66 2.65 -3.10
C VAL A 20 -7.82 1.73 -3.46
N GLU A 21 -8.64 1.36 -2.48
CA GLU A 21 -9.81 0.52 -2.71
C GLU A 21 -10.85 1.20 -3.61
N HIS A 22 -11.04 2.52 -3.46
CA HIS A 22 -11.92 3.29 -4.34
C HIS A 22 -11.43 3.31 -5.79
N ALA A 23 -10.13 3.13 -6.00
CA ALA A 23 -9.57 3.01 -7.34
C ALA A 23 -9.69 1.60 -7.92
N GLY A 24 -10.34 0.67 -7.21
CA GLY A 24 -10.60 -0.67 -7.69
C GLY A 24 -9.53 -1.69 -7.39
N MET A 25 -8.62 -1.38 -6.47
CA MET A 25 -7.54 -2.30 -6.10
C MET A 25 -7.79 -2.91 -4.73
N LYS A 26 -7.39 -4.18 -4.57
CA LYS A 26 -7.47 -4.86 -3.28
C LYS A 26 -6.30 -4.46 -2.41
N THR A 27 -6.58 -4.23 -1.13
CA THR A 27 -5.56 -3.86 -0.16
C THR A 27 -5.54 -4.86 0.99
N TYR A 28 -4.39 -4.91 1.65
CA TYR A 28 -4.29 -5.58 2.94
C TYR A 28 -3.31 -4.80 3.81
N THR A 29 -3.42 -4.98 5.11
CA THR A 29 -2.59 -4.29 6.08
C THR A 29 -1.84 -5.29 6.94
N GLN A 30 -0.67 -4.89 7.39
CA GLN A 30 0.13 -5.68 8.31
C GLN A 30 0.68 -4.76 9.40
N GLU A 31 0.42 -5.11 10.64
CA GLU A 31 0.98 -4.39 11.78
C GLU A 31 2.37 -4.94 12.08
N VAL A 32 3.35 -4.04 12.19
CA VAL A 32 4.74 -4.39 12.46
C VAL A 32 5.24 -3.59 13.64
N GLN A 33 5.93 -4.25 14.56
CA GLN A 33 6.57 -3.59 15.69
C GLN A 33 7.97 -3.16 15.27
N THR A 34 8.29 -1.90 15.52
CA THR A 34 9.61 -1.33 15.25
C THR A 34 10.17 -0.72 16.52
N LYS A 35 11.43 -0.28 16.48
CA LYS A 35 12.07 0.41 17.61
C LYS A 35 11.32 1.68 18.02
N ASP A 36 10.69 2.34 17.05
CA ASP A 36 9.96 3.58 17.25
C ASP A 36 8.48 3.38 17.52
N GLY A 37 8.05 2.13 17.72
CA GLY A 37 6.66 1.77 17.99
C GLY A 37 6.04 0.97 16.85
N SER A 38 4.71 0.82 16.91
CA SER A 38 3.97 0.08 15.90
C SER A 38 3.84 0.85 14.60
N ARG A 39 3.90 0.13 13.49
CA ARG A 39 3.64 0.68 12.16
C ARG A 39 2.66 -0.22 11.42
N ILE A 40 1.76 0.38 10.67
CA ILE A 40 0.79 -0.35 9.84
C ILE A 40 1.22 -0.19 8.40
N ARG A 41 1.61 -1.30 7.78
CA ARG A 41 1.98 -1.31 6.37
C ARG A 41 0.75 -1.54 5.53
N VAL A 42 0.50 -0.65 4.57
CA VAL A 42 -0.59 -0.77 3.62
C VAL A 42 -0.02 -1.27 2.31
N ARG A 43 -0.51 -2.41 1.84
CA ARG A 43 -0.03 -3.06 0.63
C ARG A 43 -1.18 -3.37 -0.30
N VAL A 44 -0.85 -3.48 -1.57
CA VAL A 44 -1.80 -3.79 -2.65
C VAL A 44 -1.33 -5.04 -3.36
N GLY A 45 -2.24 -5.94 -3.65
CA GLY A 45 -1.94 -7.18 -4.34
C GLY A 45 -2.75 -8.33 -3.82
N PRO A 46 -2.39 -9.56 -4.20
CA PRO A 46 -1.26 -9.95 -5.05
C PRO A 46 -1.48 -9.63 -6.53
N PHE A 47 -0.40 -9.59 -7.29
CA PHE A 47 -0.44 -9.38 -8.74
C PHE A 47 0.16 -10.59 -9.46
N ALA A 48 -0.38 -10.90 -10.63
CA ALA A 48 0.09 -12.03 -11.42
C ALA A 48 1.51 -11.82 -11.98
N GLY A 49 1.89 -10.56 -12.22
CA GLY A 49 3.21 -10.24 -12.74
C GLY A 49 3.60 -8.80 -12.46
N ARG A 50 4.86 -8.50 -12.75
CA ARG A 50 5.42 -7.17 -12.50
C ARG A 50 4.73 -6.07 -13.30
N ALA A 51 4.30 -6.37 -14.53
CA ALA A 51 3.61 -5.38 -15.36
C ALA A 51 2.32 -4.88 -14.70
N GLU A 52 1.57 -5.80 -14.08
CA GLU A 52 0.36 -5.43 -13.34
C GLU A 52 0.68 -4.64 -12.09
N ALA A 53 1.74 -5.03 -11.38
CA ALA A 53 2.19 -4.30 -10.19
C ALA A 53 2.63 -2.88 -10.56
N ASP A 54 3.33 -2.71 -11.67
CA ASP A 54 3.77 -1.39 -12.13
C ASP A 54 2.59 -0.51 -12.52
N LYS A 55 1.55 -1.07 -13.16
CA LYS A 55 0.32 -0.34 -13.49
C LYS A 55 -0.40 0.11 -12.22
N ALA A 56 -0.48 -0.76 -11.23
CA ALA A 56 -1.10 -0.43 -9.96
C ALA A 56 -0.32 0.68 -9.25
N ALA A 57 1.01 0.59 -9.24
CA ALA A 57 1.86 1.62 -8.64
C ALA A 57 1.64 2.98 -9.31
N ALA A 58 1.51 3.02 -10.63
CA ALA A 58 1.25 4.25 -11.37
C ALA A 58 -0.10 4.87 -10.96
N LYS A 59 -1.13 4.04 -10.81
CA LYS A 59 -2.45 4.51 -10.35
C LYS A 59 -2.38 5.07 -8.94
N ILE A 60 -1.65 4.40 -8.05
CA ILE A 60 -1.49 4.84 -6.67
C ILE A 60 -0.79 6.19 -6.60
N LYS A 61 0.24 6.38 -7.40
CA LYS A 61 0.95 7.67 -7.47
C LYS A 61 0.03 8.80 -7.93
N LYS A 62 -0.90 8.53 -8.84
CA LYS A 62 -1.90 9.51 -9.27
C LYS A 62 -2.85 9.94 -8.16
N LEU A 63 -2.97 9.14 -7.12
CA LEU A 63 -3.77 9.46 -5.94
C LEU A 63 -2.98 10.27 -4.90
N ASN A 64 -1.80 10.73 -5.24
CA ASN A 64 -0.87 11.43 -4.34
C ASN A 64 -0.38 10.56 -3.18
N LEU A 65 -0.28 9.25 -3.43
CA LEU A 65 0.23 8.29 -2.46
C LEU A 65 1.57 7.75 -2.96
N ALA A 66 2.43 7.39 -2.02
CA ALA A 66 3.67 6.71 -2.35
C ALA A 66 3.35 5.29 -2.83
N ALA A 67 4.19 4.74 -3.70
CA ALA A 67 4.04 3.38 -4.16
C ALA A 67 5.42 2.79 -4.43
N ALA A 68 5.71 1.65 -3.79
CA ALA A 68 6.95 0.93 -3.98
C ALA A 68 6.62 -0.49 -4.46
N VAL A 69 7.16 -0.88 -5.60
CA VAL A 69 6.99 -2.23 -6.12
C VAL A 69 8.00 -3.13 -5.44
N LEU A 70 7.51 -4.17 -4.76
CA LEU A 70 8.35 -5.11 -4.05
C LEU A 70 8.35 -6.45 -4.78
N SER A 71 9.54 -6.99 -5.00
CA SER A 71 9.72 -8.33 -5.56
C SER A 71 9.94 -9.33 -4.42
N LEU A 72 9.41 -10.50 -4.60
CA LEU A 72 9.68 -11.61 -3.69
C LEU A 72 10.87 -12.42 -4.15
#